data_b9a9c79243e706823ef42f82e15ebce1
#
_entry.id   b9a9c79243e706823ef42f82e15ebce1
#
_cell.length_a   1.000
_cell.length_b   1.000
_cell.length_c   1.000
_cell.angle_alpha   90.00
_cell.angle_beta   90.00
_cell.angle_gamma   90.00
#
_symmetry.space_group_name_H-M   'P 1'
#
loop_
_entity.id
_entity.type
_entity.pdbx_description
1 polymer ?
#
loop_
_entity_poly.entity_id
_entity_poly.type
_entity_poly.pdbx_seq_one_letter_code
_entity_poly.pdbx_strand_id
1 'polypeptide(L)'
;MGDARLDENAHVPVYTVNKDAVTYAKRLIDTRQYVLRSRWQDVQPRAREQNAFLKTHSWEEYAAWHLGLTEGADEETKARYAFVYGDFRRLHRLGLIACHYRAAEWRHKAIELAAHELLQYLDRKIAS
;
A
#
# COMPACT_ATOMS: atom_id res chain seq x y z
N MET A 1 -16.08 -3.80 32.34
CA MET A 1 -16.93 -3.20 31.48
C MET A 1 -16.25 -2.44 30.45
N GLY A 2 -15.64 -1.37 30.71
CA GLY A 2 -14.88 -0.62 29.75
C GLY A 2 -13.78 -1.41 29.09
N ASP A 3 -13.29 -2.42 29.75
CA ASP A 3 -12.16 -3.19 29.30
C ASP A 3 -12.38 -3.90 27.98
N ALA A 4 -13.53 -4.55 27.83
CA ALA A 4 -13.83 -5.25 26.60
C ALA A 4 -13.85 -4.29 25.41
N ARG A 5 -14.37 -3.09 25.64
CA ARG A 5 -14.44 -2.08 24.60
C ARG A 5 -13.06 -1.54 24.26
N LEU A 6 -12.23 -1.33 25.27
CA LEU A 6 -10.85 -0.87 25.07
C LEU A 6 -10.05 -1.91 24.31
N ASP A 7 -10.27 -3.18 24.62
CA ASP A 7 -9.58 -4.26 23.94
C ASP A 7 -9.98 -4.31 22.47
N GLU A 8 -11.25 -4.09 22.16
CA GLU A 8 -11.70 -4.03 20.78
C GLU A 8 -11.01 -2.90 20.06
N ASN A 9 -10.91 -1.72 20.68
CA ASN A 9 -10.25 -0.58 20.09
C ASN A 9 -8.77 -0.84 19.90
N ALA A 10 -8.17 -1.59 20.82
CA ALA A 10 -6.75 -1.93 20.74
C ALA A 10 -6.45 -2.84 19.55
N HIS A 11 -7.48 -3.54 19.03
CA HIS A 11 -7.30 -4.43 17.89
C HIS A 11 -7.44 -3.69 16.55
N VAL A 12 -7.88 -2.44 16.56
CA VAL A 12 -7.96 -1.65 15.35
C VAL A 12 -6.55 -1.21 14.96
N PRO A 13 -6.07 -1.61 13.77
CA PRO A 13 -4.71 -1.23 13.37
C PRO A 13 -4.59 0.28 13.22
N VAL A 14 -3.45 0.81 13.62
CA VAL A 14 -3.10 2.20 13.38
C VAL A 14 -1.97 2.19 12.37
N TYR A 15 -2.11 2.99 11.32
CA TYR A 15 -1.13 3.03 10.25
C TYR A 15 -0.51 4.41 10.13
N THR A 16 0.78 4.44 9.82
CA THR A 16 1.45 5.65 9.40
C THR A 16 1.79 5.53 7.93
N VAL A 17 1.95 6.66 7.25
CA VAL A 17 2.31 6.65 5.83
C VAL A 17 3.75 6.19 5.68
N ASN A 18 3.98 5.25 4.77
CA ASN A 18 5.31 4.82 4.39
C ASN A 18 5.84 5.77 3.32
N LYS A 19 6.62 6.75 3.74
CA LYS A 19 7.13 7.79 2.83
C LYS A 19 8.02 7.21 1.75
N ASP A 20 8.76 6.16 2.06
CA ASP A 20 9.63 5.50 1.09
C ASP A 20 8.81 4.88 -0.03
N ALA A 21 7.65 4.32 0.30
CA ALA A 21 6.75 3.75 -0.69
C ALA A 21 6.17 4.85 -1.60
N VAL A 22 5.83 6.00 -1.03
CA VAL A 22 5.34 7.12 -1.84
C VAL A 22 6.41 7.57 -2.84
N THR A 23 7.65 7.69 -2.39
CA THR A 23 8.77 8.05 -3.25
C THR A 23 8.98 7.00 -4.33
N TYR A 24 8.93 5.73 -3.96
CA TYR A 24 9.12 4.64 -4.92
C TYR A 24 7.99 4.62 -5.96
N ALA A 25 6.75 4.82 -5.51
CA ALA A 25 5.60 4.88 -6.41
C ALA A 25 5.77 6.00 -7.45
N LYS A 26 6.24 7.16 -7.02
CA LYS A 26 6.50 8.28 -7.95
C LYS A 26 7.57 7.92 -8.96
N ARG A 27 8.59 7.20 -8.54
CA ARG A 27 9.63 6.73 -9.46
C ARG A 27 9.06 5.77 -10.49
N LEU A 28 8.20 4.85 -10.07
CA LEU A 28 7.55 3.93 -10.99
C LEU A 28 6.71 4.70 -12.01
N ILE A 29 6.00 5.73 -11.56
CA ILE A 29 5.21 6.58 -12.45
C ILE A 29 6.12 7.31 -13.44
N ASP A 30 7.20 7.92 -12.95
CA ASP A 30 8.13 8.68 -13.79
C ASP A 30 8.78 7.81 -14.85
N THR A 31 9.02 6.55 -14.55
CA THR A 31 9.67 5.61 -15.47
C THR A 31 8.68 4.77 -16.26
N ARG A 32 7.41 5.11 -16.21
CA ARG A 32 6.32 4.46 -16.95
C ARG A 32 6.16 2.99 -16.60
N GLN A 33 6.43 2.64 -15.36
CA GLN A 33 6.26 1.28 -14.86
C GLN A 33 4.91 1.18 -14.15
N TYR A 34 3.83 1.33 -14.92
CA TYR A 34 2.49 1.26 -14.36
C TYR A 34 1.53 0.60 -15.33
N VAL A 35 0.42 0.12 -14.79
CA VAL A 35 -0.67 -0.48 -15.55
C VAL A 35 -1.93 0.34 -15.25
N LEU A 36 -2.54 0.90 -16.30
CA LEU A 36 -3.72 1.76 -16.16
C LEU A 36 -5.02 1.00 -16.04
N ARG A 37 -5.08 -0.17 -16.66
CA ARG A 37 -6.28 -1.01 -16.65
C ARG A 37 -5.89 -2.42 -16.31
N SER A 38 -6.39 -2.90 -15.20
CA SER A 38 -6.14 -4.27 -14.77
C SER A 38 -7.34 -4.74 -13.96
N ARG A 39 -7.44 -6.05 -13.82
CA ARG A 39 -8.40 -6.63 -12.89
C ARG A 39 -7.65 -6.78 -11.57
N TRP A 40 -7.59 -5.69 -10.82
CA TRP A 40 -6.78 -5.63 -9.59
C TRP A 40 -7.03 -6.79 -8.65
N GLN A 41 -8.28 -7.23 -8.53
CA GLN A 41 -8.61 -8.36 -7.67
C GLN A 41 -7.86 -9.63 -8.06
N ASP A 42 -7.56 -9.77 -9.35
CA ASP A 42 -6.91 -10.97 -9.86
C ASP A 42 -5.39 -10.88 -9.82
N VAL A 43 -4.85 -9.66 -9.83
CA VAL A 43 -3.40 -9.47 -9.93
C VAL A 43 -2.73 -8.96 -8.65
N GLN A 44 -3.52 -8.52 -7.67
CA GLN A 44 -2.94 -8.07 -6.42
C GLN A 44 -2.19 -9.22 -5.74
N PRO A 45 -1.02 -8.95 -5.16
CA PRO A 45 -0.22 -10.01 -4.55
C PRO A 45 -0.94 -10.71 -3.40
N ARG A 46 -0.98 -12.03 -3.48
CA ARG A 46 -1.51 -12.87 -2.41
C ARG A 46 -0.34 -13.49 -1.67
N ALA A 47 -0.64 -14.29 -0.66
CA ALA A 47 0.41 -14.89 0.16
C ALA A 47 1.49 -15.58 -0.67
N ARG A 48 1.09 -16.27 -1.74
CA ARG A 48 2.02 -16.98 -2.61
C ARG A 48 3.01 -16.03 -3.28
N GLU A 49 2.52 -14.95 -3.88
CA GLU A 49 3.37 -13.97 -4.54
C GLU A 49 4.22 -13.21 -3.53
N GLN A 50 3.66 -12.88 -2.37
CA GLN A 50 4.39 -12.21 -1.31
C GLN A 50 5.56 -13.06 -0.84
N ASN A 51 5.32 -14.35 -0.59
CA ASN A 51 6.35 -15.25 -0.14
C ASN A 51 7.44 -15.46 -1.19
N ALA A 52 7.04 -15.55 -2.46
CA ALA A 52 7.98 -15.67 -3.55
C ALA A 52 8.90 -14.45 -3.66
N PHE A 53 8.31 -13.26 -3.53
CA PHE A 53 9.08 -12.02 -3.58
C PHE A 53 10.10 -11.97 -2.42
N LEU A 54 9.66 -12.32 -1.22
CA LEU A 54 10.52 -12.27 -0.04
C LEU A 54 11.66 -13.29 -0.07
N LYS A 55 11.59 -14.31 -0.92
CA LYS A 55 12.70 -15.26 -1.07
C LYS A 55 13.92 -14.64 -1.74
N THR A 56 13.71 -13.61 -2.57
CA THR A 56 14.79 -13.03 -3.37
C THR A 56 14.95 -11.53 -3.14
N HIS A 57 14.14 -10.93 -2.27
CA HIS A 57 14.17 -9.50 -2.00
C HIS A 57 14.16 -9.24 -0.51
N SER A 58 14.67 -8.07 -0.11
CA SER A 58 14.71 -7.67 1.28
C SER A 58 13.35 -7.19 1.77
N TRP A 59 13.22 -7.08 3.09
CA TRP A 59 12.04 -6.47 3.68
C TRP A 59 11.89 -5.00 3.29
N GLU A 60 13.00 -4.31 3.08
CA GLU A 60 12.99 -2.92 2.62
C GLU A 60 12.40 -2.83 1.21
N GLU A 61 12.78 -3.75 0.33
CA GLU A 61 12.22 -3.81 -1.02
C GLU A 61 10.73 -4.16 -0.99
N TYR A 62 10.36 -5.08 -0.11
CA TYR A 62 8.95 -5.44 0.08
C TYR A 62 8.14 -4.26 0.58
N ALA A 63 8.69 -3.52 1.55
CA ALA A 63 8.03 -2.36 2.14
C ALA A 63 7.70 -1.29 1.10
N ALA A 64 8.56 -1.13 0.10
CA ALA A 64 8.39 -0.08 -0.92
C ALA A 64 7.09 -0.19 -1.70
N TRP A 65 6.44 -1.34 -1.68
CA TRP A 65 5.18 -1.59 -2.39
C TRP A 65 3.93 -1.33 -1.55
N HIS A 66 4.10 -0.83 -0.32
CA HIS A 66 3.00 -0.68 0.64
C HIS A 66 2.96 0.75 1.18
N LEU A 67 1.80 1.40 1.08
CA LEU A 67 1.65 2.79 1.50
C LEU A 67 1.54 2.96 3.01
N GLY A 68 1.24 1.89 3.75
CA GLY A 68 1.05 1.99 5.18
C GLY A 68 2.00 1.13 5.98
N LEU A 69 2.40 1.66 7.13
CA LEU A 69 3.17 0.93 8.14
C LEU A 69 2.29 0.72 9.35
N THR A 70 2.12 -0.53 9.76
CA THR A 70 1.30 -0.87 10.92
C THR A 70 2.09 -0.59 12.19
N GLU A 71 1.57 0.29 13.05
CA GLU A 71 2.23 0.60 14.33
C GLU A 71 2.33 -0.65 15.19
N GLY A 72 3.50 -0.82 15.79
CA GLY A 72 3.73 -1.92 16.72
C GLY A 72 4.12 -3.24 16.08
N ALA A 73 4.02 -3.35 14.77
CA ALA A 73 4.41 -4.58 14.07
C ALA A 73 5.89 -4.55 13.75
N ASP A 74 6.52 -5.73 13.83
CA ASP A 74 7.95 -5.88 13.56
C ASP A 74 8.26 -5.65 12.08
N GLU A 75 9.38 -4.97 11.82
CA GLU A 75 9.78 -4.62 10.46
C GLU A 75 10.05 -5.83 9.56
N GLU A 76 10.38 -6.96 10.15
CA GLU A 76 10.64 -8.17 9.39
C GLU A 76 9.46 -9.13 9.41
N THR A 77 8.26 -8.56 9.30
CA THR A 77 7.02 -9.35 9.18
C THR A 77 6.12 -8.72 8.14
N LYS A 78 5.28 -9.55 7.52
CA LYS A 78 4.30 -9.04 6.55
C LYS A 78 3.24 -8.17 7.22
N ALA A 79 2.99 -8.40 8.50
CA ALA A 79 1.99 -7.63 9.24
C ALA A 79 2.35 -6.15 9.34
N ARG A 80 3.64 -5.80 9.25
CA ARG A 80 4.10 -4.41 9.29
C ARG A 80 3.60 -3.60 8.10
N TYR A 81 3.41 -4.24 6.94
CA TYR A 81 3.17 -3.53 5.68
C TYR A 81 1.76 -3.75 5.18
N ALA A 82 1.07 -2.64 4.88
CA ALA A 82 -0.32 -2.65 4.47
C ALA A 82 -0.54 -1.71 3.28
N PHE A 83 -1.65 -1.90 2.59
CA PHE A 83 -2.03 -1.05 1.46
C PHE A 83 -1.09 -1.20 0.27
N VAL A 84 -1.01 -2.43 -0.24
CA VAL A 84 -0.22 -2.72 -1.44
C VAL A 84 -0.87 -2.06 -2.66
N TYR A 85 -0.05 -1.41 -3.49
CA TYR A 85 -0.55 -0.66 -4.65
C TYR A 85 -0.05 -1.20 -5.99
N GLY A 86 0.76 -2.24 -5.98
CA GLY A 86 1.33 -2.80 -7.18
C GLY A 86 1.50 -4.30 -7.08
N ASP A 87 1.99 -4.91 -8.16
CA ASP A 87 2.14 -6.35 -8.26
C ASP A 87 3.60 -6.81 -8.07
N PHE A 88 4.43 -6.01 -7.43
CA PHE A 88 5.87 -6.24 -7.23
C PHE A 88 6.69 -6.08 -8.52
N ARG A 89 6.06 -5.63 -9.60
CA ARG A 89 6.73 -5.29 -10.85
C ARG A 89 6.33 -3.89 -11.30
N ARG A 90 5.04 -3.60 -11.27
CA ARG A 90 4.52 -2.31 -11.72
C ARG A 90 3.46 -1.82 -10.75
N LEU A 91 3.31 -0.52 -10.72
CA LEU A 91 2.23 0.13 -10.01
C LEU A 91 0.94 -0.10 -10.80
N HIS A 92 -0.16 -0.33 -10.12
CA HIS A 92 -1.47 -0.45 -10.76
C HIS A 92 -2.35 0.71 -10.33
N ARG A 93 -2.92 1.40 -11.33
CA ARG A 93 -3.82 2.51 -11.02
C ARG A 93 -4.99 2.04 -10.18
N LEU A 94 -5.55 0.88 -10.50
CA LEU A 94 -6.65 0.32 -9.72
C LEU A 94 -6.18 -0.14 -8.33
N GLY A 95 -4.90 -0.44 -8.17
CA GLY A 95 -4.32 -0.72 -6.86
C GLY A 95 -4.30 0.52 -5.98
N LEU A 96 -3.94 1.67 -6.54
CA LEU A 96 -4.00 2.94 -5.82
C LEU A 96 -5.44 3.29 -5.46
N ILE A 97 -6.38 3.08 -6.36
CA ILE A 97 -7.80 3.33 -6.10
C ILE A 97 -8.29 2.44 -4.96
N ALA A 98 -7.89 1.16 -4.97
CA ALA A 98 -8.26 0.23 -3.90
C ALA A 98 -7.71 0.68 -2.55
N CYS A 99 -6.46 1.16 -2.52
CA CYS A 99 -5.87 1.71 -1.31
C CYS A 99 -6.65 2.92 -0.81
N HIS A 100 -7.01 3.80 -1.73
CA HIS A 100 -7.76 5.00 -1.40
C HIS A 100 -9.11 4.66 -0.77
N TYR A 101 -9.87 3.78 -1.41
CA TYR A 101 -11.19 3.40 -0.90
C TYR A 101 -11.11 2.69 0.44
N ARG A 102 -10.17 1.76 0.58
CA ARG A 102 -10.03 1.03 1.84
C ARG A 102 -9.64 1.96 2.98
N ALA A 103 -8.71 2.89 2.71
CA ALA A 103 -8.28 3.84 3.73
C ALA A 103 -9.44 4.78 4.11
N ALA A 104 -10.22 5.24 3.14
CA ALA A 104 -11.37 6.08 3.40
C ALA A 104 -12.43 5.35 4.21
N GLU A 105 -12.71 4.11 3.86
CA GLU A 105 -13.70 3.30 4.53
C GLU A 105 -13.38 3.10 6.01
N TRP A 106 -12.12 2.88 6.33
CA TRP A 106 -11.67 2.63 7.69
C TRP A 106 -11.07 3.86 8.36
N ARG A 107 -11.24 5.03 7.75
CA ARG A 107 -10.84 6.33 8.30
C ARG A 107 -9.34 6.47 8.56
N HIS A 108 -8.54 5.87 7.70
CA HIS A 108 -7.08 6.06 7.74
C HIS A 108 -6.73 7.25 6.84
N LYS A 109 -6.96 8.45 7.37
CA LYS A 109 -6.91 9.67 6.58
C LYS A 109 -5.57 9.92 5.91
N ALA A 110 -4.47 9.69 6.61
CA ALA A 110 -3.15 9.93 6.06
C ALA A 110 -2.86 9.02 4.86
N ILE A 111 -3.27 7.75 4.94
CA ILE A 111 -3.11 6.81 3.84
C ILE A 111 -4.00 7.20 2.67
N GLU A 112 -5.24 7.60 2.97
CA GLU A 112 -6.19 8.05 1.96
C GLU A 112 -5.61 9.22 1.16
N LEU A 113 -5.04 10.20 1.85
CA LEU A 113 -4.44 11.37 1.21
C LEU A 113 -3.21 10.99 0.38
N ALA A 114 -2.38 10.08 0.88
CA ALA A 114 -1.21 9.62 0.13
C ALA A 114 -1.62 8.94 -1.17
N ALA A 115 -2.62 8.06 -1.11
CA ALA A 115 -3.13 7.38 -2.30
C ALA A 115 -3.73 8.38 -3.29
N HIS A 116 -4.47 9.37 -2.78
CA HIS A 116 -5.07 10.40 -3.61
C HIS A 116 -4.00 11.22 -4.34
N GLU A 117 -2.96 11.64 -3.62
CA GLU A 117 -1.86 12.37 -4.23
C GLU A 117 -1.18 11.58 -5.34
N LEU A 118 -0.96 10.29 -5.10
CA LEU A 118 -0.33 9.43 -6.11
C LEU A 118 -1.21 9.27 -7.34
N LEU A 119 -2.53 9.16 -7.14
CA LEU A 119 -3.46 9.10 -8.27
C LEU A 119 -3.42 10.39 -9.08
N GLN A 120 -3.39 11.54 -8.41
CA GLN A 120 -3.27 12.82 -9.11
C GLN A 120 -1.94 12.92 -9.85
N TYR A 121 -0.87 12.47 -9.23
CA TYR A 121 0.46 12.50 -9.84
C TYR A 121 0.48 11.65 -11.10
N LEU A 122 -0.07 10.44 -11.02
CA LEU A 122 -0.15 9.54 -12.16
C LEU A 122 -0.99 10.16 -13.28
N ASP A 123 -2.17 10.68 -12.94
CA ASP A 123 -3.08 11.22 -13.95
C ASP A 123 -2.48 12.43 -14.66
N ARG A 124 -1.72 13.27 -13.94
CA ARG A 124 -1.01 14.38 -14.57
C ARG A 124 0.07 13.91 -15.52
N LYS A 125 0.81 12.87 -15.15
CA LYS A 125 1.85 12.31 -16.01
C LYS A 125 1.27 11.73 -17.29
N ILE A 126 0.13 11.06 -17.19
CA ILE A 126 -0.54 10.47 -18.35
C ILE A 126 -1.03 11.57 -19.29
N ALA A 127 -1.51 12.68 -18.74
CA ALA A 127 -2.07 13.76 -19.52
C ALA A 127 -1.00 14.64 -20.21
N SER A 128 0.24 14.57 -19.78
CA SER A 128 1.29 15.44 -20.31
C SER A 128 1.99 14.89 -21.55
#